data_8a6a5938d37130333302bf4933cc579d
#
_entry.id   8a6a5938d37130333302bf4933cc579d
#
_cell.length_a   1.000
_cell.length_b   1.000
_cell.length_c   1.000
_cell.angle_alpha   90.00
_cell.angle_beta   90.00
_cell.angle_gamma   90.00
#
_symmetry.space_group_name_H-M   'P 1'
#
loop_
_entity.id
_entity.type
_entity.pdbx_description
1 polymer ?
#
loop_
_entity_poly.entity_id
_entity_poly.type
_entity_poly.pdbx_seq_one_letter_code
_entity_poly.pdbx_strand_id
1 'polypeptide(L)'
;MKLALMQARKNLGNTNENPSVGCVLVKNNHVISAGSTSIKGRPHAEYNAIKYSNINPIKSTLYVTLEPCSHFGKTPPCTNLIINNKIKKVFYSIMMRKFCFKFRI
;
A
#
# COMPACT_ATOMS: atom_id res chain seq x y z
N MET A 1 7.01 -8.78 -0.66
CA MET A 1 5.62 -9.03 -0.26
C MET A 1 5.47 -9.52 1.17
N LYS A 2 6.43 -10.28 1.67
CA LYS A 2 6.34 -10.76 3.04
C LYS A 2 6.29 -9.63 4.06
N LEU A 3 7.11 -8.60 3.86
CA LEU A 3 7.09 -7.45 4.76
C LEU A 3 5.76 -6.72 4.67
N ALA A 4 5.16 -6.67 3.48
CA ALA A 4 3.86 -6.01 3.34
C ALA A 4 2.80 -6.78 4.12
N LEU A 5 2.87 -8.11 4.11
CA LEU A 5 1.93 -8.92 4.89
C LEU A 5 2.11 -8.68 6.37
N MET A 6 3.33 -8.51 6.83
CA MET A 6 3.57 -8.21 8.23
C MET A 6 2.98 -6.86 8.61
N GLN A 7 3.07 -5.89 7.71
CA GLN A 7 2.46 -4.58 7.96
C GLN A 7 0.94 -4.70 8.02
N ALA A 8 0.36 -5.58 7.22
CA ALA A 8 -1.09 -5.75 7.21
C ALA A 8 -1.61 -6.27 8.54
N ARG A 9 -0.81 -6.99 9.28
CA ARG A 9 -1.25 -7.54 10.56
C ARG A 9 -1.28 -6.54 11.68
N LYS A 10 -0.56 -5.43 11.50
CA LYS A 10 -0.42 -4.46 12.58
C LYS A 10 -1.70 -3.96 13.18
N ASN A 11 -2.66 -3.60 12.37
CA ASN A 11 -3.92 -3.06 12.86
C ASN A 11 -5.11 -3.97 12.57
N LEU A 12 -4.84 -5.25 12.35
CA LEU A 12 -5.88 -6.20 12.04
C LEU A 12 -6.93 -6.19 13.13
N GLY A 13 -8.17 -6.05 12.73
CA GLY A 13 -9.28 -5.99 13.69
C GLY A 13 -9.60 -4.60 14.15
N ASN A 14 -8.78 -3.61 13.81
CA ASN A 14 -8.97 -2.24 14.26
C ASN A 14 -9.20 -1.25 13.13
N THR A 15 -9.54 -1.72 11.94
CA THR A 15 -9.67 -0.86 10.78
C THR A 15 -11.13 -0.66 10.35
N ASN A 16 -12.05 -0.92 11.24
CA ASN A 16 -13.50 -0.83 10.99
C ASN A 16 -13.85 -1.72 9.80
N GLU A 17 -14.60 -1.20 8.84
CA GLU A 17 -15.01 -1.99 7.70
C GLU A 17 -13.95 -2.07 6.60
N ASN A 18 -12.92 -1.26 6.68
CA ASN A 18 -11.88 -1.31 5.67
C ASN A 18 -10.94 -2.46 5.95
N PRO A 19 -10.41 -3.09 4.90
CA PRO A 19 -9.47 -4.19 5.12
C PRO A 19 -8.18 -3.66 5.72
N SER A 20 -7.50 -4.51 6.48
CA SER A 20 -6.20 -4.17 7.01
C SER A 20 -5.17 -4.51 5.94
N VAL A 21 -4.62 -3.47 5.32
CA VAL A 21 -3.69 -3.60 4.21
C VAL A 21 -2.30 -3.21 4.68
N GLY A 22 -1.30 -3.83 4.12
CA GLY A 22 0.08 -3.46 4.41
C GLY A 22 0.81 -3.23 3.12
N CYS A 23 1.80 -2.36 3.12
CA CYS A 23 2.61 -2.12 1.96
C CYS A 23 4.01 -1.69 2.32
N VAL A 24 4.89 -1.81 1.34
CA VAL A 24 6.30 -1.49 1.49
C VAL A 24 6.76 -0.83 0.21
N LEU A 25 7.51 0.26 0.33
CA LEU A 25 8.15 0.92 -0.80
C LEU A 25 9.61 0.52 -0.86
N VAL A 26 10.07 0.12 -2.03
CA VAL A 26 11.44 -0.31 -2.24
C VAL A 26 12.06 0.51 -3.36
N LYS A 27 13.27 0.98 -3.15
CA LYS A 27 13.98 1.76 -4.15
C LYS A 27 15.45 1.38 -4.09
N ASN A 28 16.03 1.05 -5.24
CA ASN A 28 17.43 0.62 -5.32
C ASN A 28 17.71 -0.52 -4.36
N ASN A 29 16.80 -1.48 -4.31
CA ASN A 29 16.91 -2.67 -3.47
C ASN A 29 16.88 -2.40 -1.97
N HIS A 30 16.45 -1.21 -1.57
CA HIS A 30 16.32 -0.89 -0.16
C HIS A 30 14.88 -0.56 0.16
N VAL A 31 14.42 -0.98 1.32
CA VAL A 31 13.10 -0.61 1.81
C VAL A 31 13.21 0.84 2.28
N ILE A 32 12.46 1.72 1.65
CA ILE A 32 12.51 3.13 2.03
C ILE A 32 11.31 3.56 2.88
N SER A 33 10.26 2.76 2.91
CA SER A 33 9.11 3.09 3.75
C SER A 33 8.18 1.89 3.83
N ALA A 34 7.31 1.89 4.81
CA ALA A 34 6.31 0.86 4.98
C ALA A 34 5.07 1.51 5.57
N GLY A 35 3.92 0.94 5.30
CA GLY A 35 2.67 1.48 5.81
C GLY A 35 1.66 0.40 6.05
N SER A 36 0.68 0.71 6.88
CA SER A 36 -0.45 -0.18 7.12
C SER A 36 -1.70 0.68 7.21
N THR A 37 -2.86 0.06 7.00
CA THR A 37 -4.12 0.77 7.16
C THR A 37 -4.18 1.28 8.60
N SER A 38 -4.52 2.53 8.75
CA SER A 38 -4.57 3.14 10.08
C SER A 38 -5.71 2.57 10.90
N ILE A 39 -5.61 2.71 12.19
CA ILE A 39 -6.69 2.37 13.11
C ILE A 39 -7.90 3.15 12.65
N LYS A 40 -9.06 2.51 12.64
CA LYS A 40 -10.32 3.04 12.15
C LYS A 40 -10.40 3.10 10.63
N GLY A 41 -9.39 2.57 9.93
CA GLY A 41 -9.49 2.35 8.49
C GLY A 41 -8.98 3.42 7.57
N ARG A 42 -8.62 4.57 8.06
CA ARG A 42 -8.10 5.64 7.22
C ARG A 42 -7.05 6.43 7.97
N PRO A 43 -6.01 6.90 7.29
CA PRO A 43 -5.72 6.72 5.89
C PRO A 43 -5.31 5.29 5.55
N HIS A 44 -5.33 4.96 4.26
CA HIS A 44 -4.94 3.65 3.78
C HIS A 44 -3.43 3.45 3.85
N ALA A 45 -3.01 2.19 3.71
CA ALA A 45 -1.60 1.84 3.83
C ALA A 45 -0.71 2.57 2.83
N GLU A 46 -1.16 2.68 1.59
CA GLU A 46 -0.37 3.32 0.53
C GLU A 46 -0.11 4.79 0.85
N TYR A 47 -1.13 5.46 1.35
CA TYR A 47 -1.00 6.85 1.72
C TYR A 47 0.04 6.99 2.83
N ASN A 48 -0.05 6.12 3.82
CA ASN A 48 0.87 6.17 4.95
C ASN A 48 2.31 5.90 4.53
N ALA A 49 2.51 4.92 3.65
CA ALA A 49 3.86 4.60 3.19
C ALA A 49 4.47 5.76 2.42
N ILE A 50 3.69 6.38 1.54
CA ILE A 50 4.20 7.47 0.72
C ILE A 50 4.42 8.73 1.56
N LYS A 51 3.46 9.06 2.40
CA LYS A 51 3.55 10.27 3.19
C LYS A 51 4.72 10.25 4.16
N TYR A 52 4.97 9.12 4.78
CA TYR A 52 6.00 9.04 5.80
C TYR A 52 7.35 8.53 5.28
N SER A 53 7.51 8.46 3.97
CA SER A 53 8.80 8.08 3.41
C SER A 53 9.78 9.25 3.57
N ASN A 54 10.96 8.98 4.10
CA ASN A 54 11.97 9.99 4.23
C ASN A 54 12.75 10.17 2.94
N ILE A 55 12.57 9.25 2.01
CA ILE A 55 13.26 9.29 0.72
C ILE A 55 12.21 9.51 -0.35
N ASN A 56 12.52 10.30 -1.36
CA ASN A 56 11.60 10.57 -2.44
C ASN A 56 11.17 9.26 -3.10
N PRO A 57 9.88 8.95 -3.14
CA PRO A 57 9.42 7.67 -3.67
C PRO A 57 9.38 7.56 -5.19
N ILE A 58 9.78 8.61 -5.90
CA ILE A 58 9.78 8.55 -7.36
C ILE A 58 10.61 7.36 -7.85
N LYS A 59 10.07 6.63 -8.80
CA LYS A 59 10.70 5.44 -9.38
C LYS A 59 10.86 4.28 -8.41
N SER A 60 10.18 4.31 -7.28
CA SER A 60 10.22 3.18 -6.36
C SER A 60 9.24 2.09 -6.81
N THR A 61 9.29 0.96 -6.15
CA THR A 61 8.35 -0.14 -6.37
C THR A 61 7.52 -0.29 -5.11
N LEU A 62 6.22 -0.41 -5.27
CA LEU A 62 5.30 -0.60 -4.16
C LEU A 62 4.84 -2.05 -4.10
N TYR A 63 4.97 -2.67 -2.95
CA TYR A 63 4.43 -4.00 -2.69
C TYR A 63 3.29 -3.82 -1.73
N VAL A 64 2.10 -4.26 -2.11
CA VAL A 64 0.92 -4.06 -1.27
C VAL A 64 0.09 -5.32 -1.23
N THR A 65 -0.56 -5.60 -0.11
CA THR A 65 -1.25 -6.86 0.07
C THR A 65 -2.61 -6.91 -0.59
N LEU A 66 -3.12 -5.78 -1.06
CA LEU A 66 -4.41 -5.74 -1.72
C LEU A 66 -4.33 -4.72 -2.83
N GLU A 67 -5.04 -4.95 -3.92
CA GLU A 67 -5.01 -4.03 -5.04
C GLU A 67 -5.40 -2.62 -4.58
N PRO A 68 -4.60 -1.59 -4.92
CA PRO A 68 -4.92 -0.22 -4.50
C PRO A 68 -6.27 0.21 -5.07
N CYS A 69 -7.00 0.97 -4.30
CA CYS A 69 -8.33 1.38 -4.70
C CYS A 69 -8.28 2.34 -5.88
N SER A 70 -9.29 2.24 -6.74
CA SER A 70 -9.36 3.07 -7.93
C SER A 70 -10.66 3.86 -7.99
N HIS A 71 -11.42 3.87 -6.91
CA HIS A 71 -12.69 4.63 -6.89
C HIS A 71 -12.61 5.71 -5.82
N PHE A 72 -13.39 6.75 -5.99
CA PHE A 72 -13.46 7.82 -5.00
C PHE A 72 -14.40 7.40 -3.90
N GLY A 73 -13.98 7.63 -2.68
CA GLY A 73 -14.82 7.40 -1.53
C GLY A 73 -14.69 8.67 -0.71
N LYS A 74 -14.39 8.54 0.56
CA LYS A 74 -14.18 9.71 1.41
C LYS A 74 -12.87 10.40 1.05
N THR A 75 -11.97 9.68 0.42
CA THR A 75 -10.68 10.23 0.00
C THR A 75 -10.46 9.87 -1.46
N PRO A 76 -9.54 10.54 -2.14
CA PRO A 76 -9.20 10.19 -3.51
C PRO A 76 -8.63 8.79 -3.60
N PRO A 77 -8.71 8.14 -4.77
CA PRO A 77 -8.19 6.79 -4.93
C PRO A 77 -6.69 6.70 -4.70
N CYS A 78 -6.24 5.60 -4.13
CA CYS A 78 -4.82 5.39 -3.93
C CYS A 78 -4.07 5.28 -5.25
N THR A 79 -4.73 4.87 -6.33
CA THR A 79 -4.08 4.81 -7.64
C THR A 79 -3.64 6.20 -8.07
N ASN A 80 -4.43 7.24 -7.78
CA ASN A 80 -4.04 8.60 -8.12
C ASN A 80 -2.80 9.01 -7.35
N LEU A 81 -2.74 8.66 -6.08
CA LEU A 81 -1.61 8.97 -5.25
C LEU A 81 -0.34 8.30 -5.78
N ILE A 82 -0.46 7.04 -6.17
CA ILE A 82 0.65 6.26 -6.68
C ILE A 82 1.19 6.89 -7.98
N ILE A 83 0.29 7.24 -8.88
CA ILE A 83 0.67 7.84 -10.14
C ILE A 83 1.30 9.22 -9.93
N ASN A 84 0.69 10.03 -9.06
CA ASN A 84 1.19 11.39 -8.82
C ASN A 84 2.59 11.38 -8.20
N ASN A 85 2.92 10.34 -7.47
CA ASN A 85 4.24 10.24 -6.86
C ASN A 85 5.23 9.47 -7.74
N LYS A 86 4.81 9.14 -8.96
CA LYS A 86 5.68 8.52 -9.96
C LYS A 86 6.32 7.23 -9.51
N ILE A 87 5.54 6.41 -8.82
CA ILE A 87 5.98 5.09 -8.41
C ILE A 87 6.05 4.24 -9.65
N LYS A 88 7.15 3.53 -9.82
CA LYS A 88 7.42 2.83 -11.06
C LYS A 88 6.61 1.57 -11.26
N LYS A 89 6.48 0.77 -10.24
CA LYS A 89 5.79 -0.51 -10.32
C LYS A 89 4.99 -0.77 -9.06
N VAL A 90 3.91 -1.53 -9.22
CA VAL A 90 3.10 -1.95 -8.08
C VAL A 90 2.87 -3.44 -8.20
N PHE A 91 3.22 -4.18 -7.15
CA PHE A 91 2.91 -5.58 -7.06
C PHE A 91 1.88 -5.74 -5.96
N TYR A 92 0.76 -6.37 -6.24
CA TYR A 92 -0.24 -6.55 -5.21
C TYR A 92 -0.74 -7.97 -5.19
N SER A 93 -1.32 -8.34 -4.07
CA SER A 93 -1.80 -9.67 -3.85
C SER A 93 -3.27 -9.60 -3.55
N ILE A 94 -4.04 -10.59 -3.98
CA ILE A 94 -5.44 -10.65 -3.66
C ILE A 94 -5.57 -11.71 -2.61
N MET A 95 -5.16 -11.37 -1.42
CA MET A 95 -5.10 -12.32 -0.35
C MET A 95 -6.38 -12.95 0.02
N MET A 96 -7.46 -12.20 -0.07
CA MET A 96 -8.69 -12.72 0.32
C MET A 96 -9.13 -13.81 -0.55
N ARG A 97 -8.57 -13.91 -1.75
CA ARG A 97 -8.95 -14.93 -2.63
C ARG A 97 -7.87 -15.93 -2.77
N LYS A 98 -6.96 -15.85 -1.92
CA LYS A 98 -5.96 -16.75 -1.95
C LYS A 98 -5.05 -16.66 -3.08
N PHE A 99 -4.79 -15.61 -3.67
CA PHE A 99 -3.79 -15.40 -4.60
C PHE A 99 -3.97 -14.26 -5.22
N CYS A 100 -3.31 -13.99 -5.92
CA CYS A 100 -2.21 -14.00 -6.44
C CYS A 100 -1.88 -12.74 -6.78
N PHE A 101 -1.16 -12.32 -7.52
CA PHE A 101 -0.88 -10.99 -7.59
C PHE A 101 -0.69 -10.55 -8.94
N LYS A 102 -0.59 -9.24 -9.11
CA LYS A 102 -0.50 -8.72 -10.32
C LYS A 102 0.28 -7.54 -10.25
N PHE A 103 0.68 -6.92 -11.30
CA PHE A 103 1.49 -5.85 -11.29
C PHE A 103 1.02 -4.87 -12.26
N ARG A 104 1.18 -3.60 -12.00
CA ARG A 104 0.67 -2.64 -12.75
C ARG A 104 1.24 -1.37 -12.60
N ILE A 105 1.10 -0.55 -13.39
CA ILE A 105 1.41 0.75 -13.43
C ILE A 105 2.32 1.16 -14.37
#